data_9757a3587c2ee8ee860bbaa06266c1b6
#
_entry.id   9757a3587c2ee8ee860bbaa06266c1b6
#
_cell.length_a   1.000
_cell.length_b   1.000
_cell.length_c   1.000
_cell.angle_alpha   90.00
_cell.angle_beta   90.00
_cell.angle_gamma   90.00
#
_symmetry.space_group_name_H-M   'P 1'
#
loop_
_entity.id
_entity.type
_entity.pdbx_description
1 polymer ?
#
loop_
_entity_poly.entity_id
_entity_poly.type
_entity_poly.pdbx_seq_one_letter_code
_entity_poly.pdbx_strand_id
1 'polypeptide(L)'
;VIFGDDYKRGELLVNLSKEHTKAGNDCGTELADHLPNVLRLINKTADLELKHDLIYYIIMPALFKILSDFNKETIDKKIKIYEKHHRTIIEQNERKGLIYQKPLQTILEIIRIEFPEKRITLPNEKELSEEITNELEIQS
;
A
#
# COMPACT_ATOMS: atom_id res chain seq x y z
N VAL A 1 3.18 -22.04 -0.74
CA VAL A 1 2.48 -20.88 -0.22
C VAL A 1 3.17 -19.58 -0.62
N ILE A 2 4.49 -19.48 -0.50
CA ILE A 2 5.28 -18.30 -0.90
C ILE A 2 5.19 -18.05 -2.42
N PHE A 3 5.14 -19.09 -3.23
CA PHE A 3 5.07 -19.01 -4.70
C PHE A 3 3.74 -18.43 -5.23
N GLY A 4 2.62 -18.57 -4.50
CA GLY A 4 1.33 -18.06 -4.94
C GLY A 4 1.24 -16.53 -4.91
N ASP A 5 1.84 -15.90 -3.90
CA ASP A 5 1.82 -14.44 -3.76
C ASP A 5 2.78 -13.78 -4.76
N ASP A 6 3.94 -14.37 -5.01
CA ASP A 6 4.88 -13.89 -6.03
C ASP A 6 4.29 -14.01 -7.44
N TYR A 7 3.55 -15.06 -7.74
CA TYR A 7 2.86 -15.22 -9.00
C TYR A 7 1.75 -14.18 -9.19
N LYS A 8 0.91 -13.97 -8.20
CA LYS A 8 -0.16 -12.96 -8.22
C LYS A 8 0.43 -11.54 -8.38
N ARG A 9 1.52 -11.25 -7.70
CA ARG A 9 2.23 -9.98 -7.85
C ARG A 9 2.81 -9.82 -9.26
N GLY A 10 3.37 -10.88 -9.82
CA GLY A 10 3.87 -10.88 -11.20
C GLY A 10 2.76 -10.59 -12.21
N GLU A 11 1.60 -11.20 -12.07
CA GLU A 11 0.43 -10.95 -12.90
C GLU A 11 -0.08 -9.50 -12.76
N LEU A 12 -0.15 -8.99 -11.53
CA LEU A 12 -0.50 -7.59 -11.27
C LEU A 12 0.47 -6.62 -11.96
N LEU A 13 1.77 -6.85 -11.87
CA LEU A 13 2.79 -6.01 -12.50
C LEU A 13 2.65 -5.99 -14.02
N VAL A 14 2.40 -7.14 -14.64
CA VAL A 14 2.17 -7.25 -16.09
C VAL A 14 0.92 -6.46 -16.50
N ASN A 15 -0.17 -6.60 -15.76
CA ASN A 15 -1.43 -5.91 -16.05
C ASN A 15 -1.27 -4.40 -15.84
N LEU A 16 -0.65 -3.95 -14.76
CA LEU A 16 -0.36 -2.53 -14.54
C LEU A 16 0.53 -1.95 -15.64
N SER A 17 1.55 -2.68 -16.09
CA SER A 17 2.41 -2.23 -17.18
C SER A 17 1.64 -1.99 -18.48
N LYS A 18 0.66 -2.83 -18.79
CA LYS A 18 -0.23 -2.63 -19.94
C LYS A 18 -1.08 -1.37 -19.78
N GLU A 19 -1.65 -1.16 -18.60
CA GLU A 19 -2.46 0.03 -18.33
C GLU A 19 -1.64 1.32 -18.34
N HIS A 20 -0.40 1.29 -17.82
CA HIS A 20 0.54 2.39 -17.96
C HIS A 20 0.80 2.73 -19.44
N THR A 21 1.04 1.73 -20.26
CA THR A 21 1.28 1.91 -21.70
C THR A 21 0.05 2.52 -22.39
N LYS A 22 -1.16 2.02 -22.10
CA LYS A 22 -2.41 2.57 -22.65
C LYS A 22 -2.62 4.04 -22.26
N ALA A 23 -2.29 4.39 -21.02
CA ALA A 23 -2.45 5.76 -20.51
C ALA A 23 -1.28 6.70 -20.91
N GLY A 24 -0.30 6.22 -21.64
CA GLY A 24 0.91 6.99 -21.97
C GLY A 24 1.71 7.39 -20.74
N ASN A 25 1.71 6.54 -19.70
CA ASN A 25 2.46 6.76 -18.49
C ASN A 25 3.78 5.97 -18.50
N ASP A 26 4.89 6.67 -18.62
CA ASP A 26 6.22 6.08 -18.53
C ASP A 26 6.61 5.86 -17.06
N CYS A 27 6.93 4.62 -16.71
CA CYS A 27 7.37 4.24 -15.37
C CYS A 27 8.89 4.42 -15.17
N GLY A 28 9.63 4.69 -16.24
CA GLY A 28 11.10 4.78 -16.21
C GLY A 28 11.72 3.45 -15.80
N THR A 29 12.63 3.49 -14.86
CA THR A 29 13.33 2.31 -14.30
C THR A 29 12.59 1.66 -13.11
N GLU A 30 11.53 2.28 -12.65
CA GLU A 30 10.76 1.83 -11.49
C GLU A 30 9.68 0.80 -11.88
N LEU A 31 9.29 -0.02 -10.92
CA LEU A 31 8.24 -1.00 -11.14
C LEU A 31 6.86 -0.33 -11.39
N ALA A 32 6.00 -1.03 -12.11
CA ALA A 32 4.65 -0.55 -12.42
C ALA A 32 3.80 -0.31 -11.15
N ASP A 33 4.03 -1.07 -10.09
CA ASP A 33 3.34 -0.93 -8.79
C ASP A 33 3.95 0.12 -7.85
N HIS A 34 5.00 0.83 -8.28
CA HIS A 34 5.58 1.91 -7.48
C HIS A 34 4.56 3.03 -7.28
N LEU A 35 4.35 3.45 -6.04
CA LEU A 35 3.26 4.37 -5.67
C LEU A 35 3.17 5.63 -6.55
N PRO A 36 4.26 6.38 -6.83
CA PRO A 36 4.20 7.52 -7.74
C PRO A 36 3.74 7.16 -9.15
N ASN A 37 4.10 5.97 -9.65
CA ASN A 37 3.68 5.51 -10.97
C ASN A 37 2.18 5.24 -10.99
N VAL A 38 1.65 4.57 -9.97
CA VAL A 38 0.21 4.27 -9.86
C VAL A 38 -0.60 5.55 -9.68
N LEU A 39 -0.14 6.52 -8.87
CA LEU A 39 -0.80 7.82 -8.73
C LEU A 39 -0.85 8.58 -10.06
N ARG A 40 0.23 8.55 -10.87
CA ARG A 40 0.23 9.14 -12.21
C ARG A 40 -0.72 8.40 -13.16
N LEU A 41 -0.81 7.07 -13.06
CA LEU A 41 -1.75 6.29 -13.85
C LEU A 41 -3.21 6.70 -13.54
N ILE A 42 -3.57 6.80 -12.26
CA ILE A 42 -4.89 7.27 -11.82
C ILE A 42 -5.23 8.64 -12.41
N ASN A 43 -4.27 9.55 -12.49
CA ASN A 43 -4.48 10.87 -13.07
C ASN A 43 -4.63 10.83 -14.59
N LYS A 44 -3.87 9.97 -15.28
CA LYS A 44 -3.82 9.92 -16.75
C LYS A 44 -4.89 9.03 -17.38
N THR A 45 -5.34 7.98 -16.70
CA THR A 45 -6.31 7.05 -17.28
C THR A 45 -7.68 7.71 -17.46
N ALA A 46 -8.29 7.47 -18.61
CA ALA A 46 -9.70 7.84 -18.88
C ALA A 46 -10.68 6.77 -18.40
N ASP A 47 -10.20 5.59 -18.06
CA ASP A 47 -11.00 4.47 -17.57
C ASP A 47 -11.39 4.71 -16.11
N LEU A 48 -12.66 5.01 -15.88
CA LEU A 48 -13.20 5.33 -14.56
C LEU A 48 -13.30 4.09 -13.66
N GLU A 49 -13.56 2.92 -14.24
CA GLU A 49 -13.61 1.66 -13.50
C GLU A 49 -12.22 1.28 -13.00
N LEU A 50 -11.22 1.30 -13.88
CA LEU A 50 -9.83 1.09 -13.50
C LEU A 50 -9.37 2.10 -12.42
N LYS A 51 -9.72 3.37 -12.58
CA LYS A 51 -9.40 4.42 -11.60
C LYS A 51 -9.98 4.10 -10.23
N HIS A 52 -11.25 3.72 -10.20
CA HIS A 52 -11.94 3.32 -8.98
C HIS A 52 -11.26 2.11 -8.32
N ASP A 53 -10.96 1.08 -9.10
CA ASP A 53 -10.35 -0.14 -8.59
C ASP A 53 -8.94 0.10 -8.03
N LEU A 54 -8.11 0.87 -8.73
CA LEU A 54 -6.79 1.26 -8.26
C LEU A 54 -6.84 2.01 -6.93
N ILE A 55 -7.80 2.91 -6.77
CA ILE A 55 -7.96 3.71 -5.55
C ILE A 55 -8.44 2.84 -4.40
N TYR A 56 -9.55 2.12 -4.57
CA TYR A 56 -10.22 1.47 -3.45
C TYR A 56 -9.61 0.13 -3.08
N TYR A 57 -9.08 -0.64 -4.04
CA TYR A 57 -8.54 -1.97 -3.77
C TYR A 57 -7.01 -2.01 -3.64
N ILE A 58 -6.30 -0.98 -4.10
CA ILE A 58 -4.84 -0.97 -4.07
C ILE A 58 -4.31 0.19 -3.21
N ILE A 59 -4.58 1.44 -3.60
CA ILE A 59 -3.94 2.60 -2.98
C ILE A 59 -4.42 2.84 -1.56
N MET A 60 -5.72 2.86 -1.31
CA MET A 60 -6.23 3.15 0.03
C MET A 60 -5.83 2.09 1.05
N PRO A 61 -5.98 0.78 0.79
CA PRO A 61 -5.50 -0.25 1.72
C PRO A 61 -3.99 -0.16 1.97
N ALA A 62 -3.20 0.10 0.93
CA ALA A 62 -1.76 0.26 1.06
C ALA A 62 -1.38 1.47 1.93
N LEU A 63 -2.01 2.62 1.72
CA LEU A 63 -1.77 3.82 2.52
C LEU A 63 -2.16 3.62 3.98
N PHE A 64 -3.31 2.99 4.25
CA PHE A 64 -3.72 2.65 5.61
C PHE A 64 -2.71 1.75 6.29
N LYS A 65 -2.23 0.71 5.60
CA LYS A 65 -1.24 -0.21 6.16
C LYS A 65 0.08 0.49 6.43
N ILE A 66 0.59 1.29 5.50
CA ILE A 66 1.82 2.04 5.67
C ILE A 66 1.69 3.02 6.83
N LEU A 67 0.58 3.77 6.91
CA LEU A 67 0.34 4.74 7.98
C LEU A 67 0.18 4.05 9.35
N SER A 68 -0.42 2.87 9.42
CA SER A 68 -0.50 2.09 10.66
C SER A 68 0.88 1.65 11.15
N ASP A 69 1.80 1.37 10.24
CA ASP A 69 3.18 1.01 10.56
C ASP A 69 3.99 2.18 11.14
N PHE A 70 3.56 3.42 10.91
CA PHE A 70 4.11 4.62 11.56
C PHE A 70 3.53 4.89 12.95
N ASN A 71 2.60 4.07 13.44
CA ASN A 71 2.02 4.24 14.77
C ASN A 71 3.13 4.10 15.84
N LYS A 72 3.08 4.97 16.86
CA LYS A 72 4.11 5.07 17.91
C LYS A 72 4.47 3.71 18.53
N GLU A 73 3.48 2.86 18.78
CA GLU A 73 3.71 1.53 19.36
C GLU A 73 4.52 0.61 18.46
N THR A 74 4.28 0.68 17.16
CA THR A 74 5.01 -0.14 16.17
C THR A 74 6.42 0.38 15.99
N ILE A 75 6.61 1.69 16.02
CA ILE A 75 7.93 2.35 16.00
C ILE A 75 8.70 1.97 17.27
N ASP A 76 8.11 2.10 18.45
CA ASP A 76 8.75 1.78 19.73
C ASP A 76 9.15 0.28 19.82
N LYS A 77 8.31 -0.61 19.29
CA LYS A 77 8.66 -2.05 19.21
C LYS A 77 9.82 -2.32 18.26
N LYS A 78 9.81 -1.68 17.10
CA LYS A 78 10.92 -1.79 16.12
C LYS A 78 12.21 -1.21 16.70
N ILE A 79 12.16 -0.07 17.38
CA ILE A 79 13.28 0.58 18.03
C ILE A 79 13.88 -0.35 19.07
N LYS A 80 13.10 -0.94 19.97
CA LYS A 80 13.59 -1.88 21.00
C LYS A 80 14.30 -3.10 20.41
N ILE A 81 13.85 -3.57 19.26
CA ILE A 81 14.50 -4.68 18.53
C ILE A 81 15.83 -4.22 17.93
N TYR A 82 15.88 -3.02 17.38
CA TYR A 82 17.10 -2.44 16.81
C TYR A 82 18.11 -1.99 17.88
N GLU A 83 17.68 -1.44 19.00
CA GLU A 83 18.54 -1.08 20.14
C GLU A 83 19.35 -2.26 20.65
N LYS A 84 18.81 -3.46 20.55
CA LYS A 84 19.50 -4.69 20.92
C LYS A 84 20.66 -5.03 19.96
N HIS A 85 20.68 -4.47 18.75
CA HIS A 85 21.65 -4.80 17.72
C HIS A 85 22.54 -3.63 17.24
N HIS A 86 22.09 -2.36 17.29
CA HIS A 86 22.86 -1.21 16.79
C HIS A 86 22.50 0.10 17.50
N ARG A 87 23.26 0.50 18.52
CA ARG A 87 22.99 1.73 19.32
C ARG A 87 23.12 3.07 18.58
N THR A 88 23.76 3.15 17.41
CA THR A 88 24.13 4.42 16.76
C THR A 88 23.28 4.82 15.54
N ILE A 89 22.45 3.94 15.00
CA ILE A 89 21.66 4.20 13.79
C ILE A 89 20.23 4.69 14.10
N ILE A 90 19.81 4.62 15.35
CA ILE A 90 18.43 4.75 15.80
C ILE A 90 17.91 6.20 15.72
N GLU A 91 18.70 7.17 16.18
CA GLU A 91 18.28 8.58 16.20
C GLU A 91 18.04 9.17 14.81
N GLN A 92 18.76 8.69 13.78
CA GLN A 92 18.55 9.13 12.41
C GLN A 92 17.32 8.52 11.74
N ASN A 93 16.92 7.30 12.12
CA ASN A 93 15.79 6.59 11.51
C ASN A 93 14.42 7.02 12.05
N GLU A 94 14.33 7.43 13.32
CA GLU A 94 13.09 7.96 13.90
C GLU A 94 12.59 9.21 13.18
N ARG A 95 13.50 10.16 12.92
CA ARG A 95 13.16 11.40 12.20
C ARG A 95 12.81 11.14 10.74
N LYS A 96 13.48 10.20 10.08
CA LYS A 96 13.22 9.86 8.67
C LYS A 96 11.87 9.20 8.47
N GLY A 97 11.46 8.29 9.36
CA GLY A 97 10.14 7.68 9.32
C GLY A 97 9.00 8.69 9.40
N LEU A 98 9.09 9.63 10.35
CA LEU A 98 8.08 10.68 10.56
C LEU A 98 7.97 11.68 9.39
N ILE A 99 9.06 11.90 8.64
CA ILE A 99 9.05 12.80 7.47
C ILE A 99 8.08 12.31 6.39
N TYR A 100 7.99 10.99 6.17
CA TYR A 100 7.12 10.41 5.15
C TYR A 100 5.65 10.27 5.60
N GLN A 101 5.37 10.30 6.89
CA GLN A 101 4.02 10.15 7.42
C GLN A 101 3.07 11.24 6.95
N LYS A 102 3.48 12.50 7.04
CA LYS A 102 2.65 13.66 6.63
C LYS A 102 2.29 13.66 5.14
N PRO A 103 3.24 13.48 4.21
CA PRO A 103 2.91 13.35 2.78
C PRO A 103 1.91 12.22 2.49
N LEU A 104 2.06 11.06 3.11
CA LEU A 104 1.17 9.93 2.92
C LEU A 104 -0.24 10.19 3.48
N GLN A 105 -0.34 10.86 4.63
CA GLN A 105 -1.63 11.32 5.19
C GLN A 105 -2.30 12.32 4.25
N THR A 106 -1.55 13.27 3.70
CA THR A 106 -2.08 14.26 2.75
C THR A 106 -2.60 13.59 1.49
N ILE A 107 -1.89 12.61 0.92
CA ILE A 107 -2.37 11.83 -0.23
C ILE A 107 -3.69 11.14 0.11
N LEU A 108 -3.78 10.52 1.26
CA LEU A 108 -5.00 9.84 1.71
C LEU A 108 -6.18 10.81 1.85
N GLU A 109 -5.95 12.01 2.41
CA GLU A 109 -6.98 13.05 2.54
C GLU A 109 -7.45 13.56 1.18
N ILE A 110 -6.54 13.81 0.24
CA ILE A 110 -6.87 14.21 -1.13
C ILE A 110 -7.73 13.15 -1.81
N ILE A 111 -7.33 11.88 -1.71
CA ILE A 111 -8.10 10.78 -2.30
C ILE A 111 -9.51 10.73 -1.71
N ARG A 112 -9.68 10.92 -0.41
CA ARG A 112 -11.01 10.95 0.23
C ARG A 112 -11.89 12.11 -0.22
N ILE A 113 -11.29 13.25 -0.52
CA ILE A 113 -12.01 14.43 -1.01
C ILE A 113 -12.44 14.23 -2.47
N GLU A 114 -11.51 13.76 -3.32
CA GLU A 114 -11.77 13.57 -4.75
C GLU A 114 -12.67 12.38 -5.06
N PHE A 115 -12.69 11.36 -4.20
CA PHE A 115 -13.45 10.11 -4.36
C PHE A 115 -14.31 9.82 -3.12
N PRO A 116 -15.35 10.64 -2.85
CA PRO A 116 -16.17 10.50 -1.64
C PRO A 116 -17.11 9.28 -1.66
N GLU A 117 -17.28 8.62 -2.79
CA GLU A 117 -18.26 7.56 -2.97
C GLU A 117 -17.72 6.17 -2.66
N LYS A 118 -17.58 5.86 -1.45
CA LYS A 118 -17.88 4.61 -0.74
C LYS A 118 -17.36 4.73 0.67
N ARG A 119 -18.24 4.57 1.65
CA ARG A 119 -17.79 4.20 2.99
C ARG A 119 -17.05 2.88 2.86
N ILE A 120 -15.73 2.95 2.74
CA ILE A 120 -14.89 1.77 2.89
C ILE A 120 -14.99 1.43 4.38
N THR A 121 -15.85 0.49 4.70
CA THR A 121 -15.67 -0.30 5.89
C THR A 121 -14.37 -1.04 5.67
N LEU A 122 -13.29 -0.56 6.29
CA LEU A 122 -12.08 -1.36 6.43
C LEU A 122 -12.53 -2.72 6.95
N PRO A 123 -12.11 -3.82 6.34
CA PRO A 123 -12.29 -5.12 6.97
C PRO A 123 -11.73 -4.99 8.38
N ASN A 124 -12.56 -5.22 9.36
CA ASN A 124 -12.13 -5.22 10.74
C ASN A 124 -10.98 -6.23 10.82
N GLU A 125 -9.92 -5.95 11.57
CA GLU A 125 -8.81 -6.93 11.73
C GLU A 125 -9.32 -8.32 12.12
N LYS A 126 -10.51 -8.39 12.72
CA LYS A 126 -11.26 -9.63 13.00
C LYS A 126 -11.77 -10.33 11.73
N GLU A 127 -12.32 -9.60 10.77
CA GLU A 127 -12.83 -10.20 9.52
C GLU A 127 -11.68 -10.73 8.66
N LEU A 128 -10.55 -10.01 8.58
CA LEU A 128 -9.34 -10.47 7.91
C LEU A 128 -8.74 -11.71 8.60
N SER A 129 -8.76 -11.78 9.92
CA SER A 129 -8.26 -12.95 10.66
C SER A 129 -9.20 -14.15 10.54
N GLU A 130 -10.51 -13.93 10.44
CA GLU A 130 -11.50 -14.98 10.23
C GLU A 130 -11.47 -15.52 8.79
N GLU A 131 -11.29 -14.66 7.78
CA GLU A 131 -11.10 -15.09 6.39
C GLU A 131 -9.82 -15.90 6.21
N ILE A 132 -8.70 -15.45 6.80
CA ILE A 132 -7.42 -16.18 6.76
C ILE A 132 -7.56 -17.53 7.49
N THR A 133 -8.27 -17.57 8.62
CA THR A 133 -8.49 -18.81 9.39
C THR A 133 -9.36 -19.78 8.61
N ASN A 134 -10.42 -19.30 7.97
CA ASN A 134 -11.30 -20.12 7.14
C ASN A 134 -10.59 -20.66 5.89
N GLU A 135 -9.74 -19.88 5.23
CA GLU A 135 -8.94 -20.36 4.10
C GLU A 135 -7.92 -21.44 4.53
N LEU A 136 -7.35 -21.31 5.72
CA LEU A 136 -6.43 -22.32 6.27
C LEU A 136 -7.14 -23.62 6.67
N GLU A 137 -8.40 -23.54 7.14
CA GLU A 137 -9.20 -24.74 7.46
C GLU A 137 -9.71 -25.47 6.22
N ILE A 138 -9.96 -24.77 5.11
CA ILE A 138 -10.37 -25.38 3.83
C ILE A 138 -9.19 -26.11 3.16
N GLN A 139 -7.95 -25.76 3.46
CA GLN A 139 -6.73 -26.40 2.92
C GLN A 139 -6.19 -27.54 3.80
N SER A 140 -6.76 -27.77 4.93
CA SER A 140 -6.46 -28.93 5.79
C SER A 140 -7.51 -30.02 5.58
#